data_a634aa230dc38037856e0204433e6072
#
_entry.id   a634aa230dc38037856e0204433e6072
#
_cell.length_a   1.000
_cell.length_b   1.000
_cell.length_c   1.000
_cell.angle_alpha   90.00
_cell.angle_beta   90.00
_cell.angle_gamma   90.00
#
_symmetry.space_group_name_H-M   'P 1'
#
loop_
_entity.id
_entity.type
_entity.pdbx_description
1 polymer ?
#
loop_
_entity_poly.entity_id
_entity_poly.type
_entity_poly.pdbx_seq_one_letter_code
_entity_poly.pdbx_strand_id
1 'polypeptide(L)'
;WISGEAKEYYEAAITASCEKWNEYGQYAAYPMLNESGTLTLSTISIGSKEISAFLASDEGKWDGTEQRLAEQKWLALFWVVGFQMYHEMRRTGYPECMTGEGTIDLGYTDGKFIARYAYPQIAVANNRANYEAAFAEQGATLADNNMILPVWWSGQAVAKDAGTPWEHSFRHNIIADESQIE
;
A
#
# COMPACT_ATOMS: atom_id res chain seq x y z
N TRP A 1 -3.76 24.18 8.35
CA TRP A 1 -3.56 23.56 7.06
C TRP A 1 -4.87 23.27 6.33
N ILE A 2 -5.54 22.15 6.56
CA ILE A 2 -6.84 21.82 5.97
C ILE A 2 -7.85 21.86 7.10
N SER A 3 -8.91 22.67 6.94
CA SER A 3 -10.01 22.74 7.91
C SER A 3 -11.06 21.70 7.58
N GLY A 4 -11.64 21.04 8.56
CA GLY A 4 -12.70 20.03 8.41
C GLY A 4 -12.34 18.72 9.09
N GLU A 5 -13.31 17.84 9.18
CA GLU A 5 -13.17 16.54 9.80
C GLU A 5 -12.59 15.53 8.83
N ALA A 6 -11.66 14.69 9.27
CA ALA A 6 -11.03 13.64 8.44
C ALA A 6 -12.05 12.72 7.79
N LYS A 7 -13.14 12.40 8.50
CA LYS A 7 -14.25 11.60 7.99
C LYS A 7 -14.90 12.21 6.75
N GLU A 8 -15.11 13.52 6.74
CA GLU A 8 -15.74 14.20 5.60
C GLU A 8 -14.90 14.10 4.34
N TYR A 9 -13.57 14.29 4.47
CA TYR A 9 -12.65 14.13 3.36
C TYR A 9 -12.56 12.68 2.87
N TYR A 10 -12.58 11.73 3.79
CA TYR A 10 -12.57 10.30 3.46
C TYR A 10 -13.82 9.90 2.66
N GLU A 11 -15.01 10.25 3.13
CA GLU A 11 -16.29 9.95 2.46
C GLU A 11 -16.39 10.66 1.10
N ALA A 12 -15.95 11.91 1.02
CA ALA A 12 -15.88 12.64 -0.24
C ALA A 12 -14.92 12.02 -1.25
N ALA A 13 -13.77 11.53 -0.80
CA ALA A 13 -12.79 10.87 -1.66
C ALA A 13 -13.32 9.54 -2.22
N ILE A 14 -14.01 8.73 -1.43
CA ILE A 14 -14.67 7.50 -1.89
C ILE A 14 -15.74 7.83 -2.92
N THR A 15 -16.58 8.82 -2.63
CA THR A 15 -17.63 9.27 -3.56
C THR A 15 -17.03 9.68 -4.90
N ALA A 16 -16.02 10.54 -4.89
CA ALA A 16 -15.32 10.97 -6.10
C ALA A 16 -14.65 9.81 -6.86
N SER A 17 -14.13 8.82 -6.14
CA SER A 17 -13.55 7.62 -6.75
C SER A 17 -14.63 6.79 -7.46
N CYS A 18 -15.79 6.59 -6.85
CA CYS A 18 -16.92 5.89 -7.47
C CYS A 18 -17.44 6.63 -8.71
N GLU A 19 -17.54 7.96 -8.65
CA GLU A 19 -17.96 8.79 -9.78
C GLU A 19 -16.97 8.66 -10.95
N LYS A 20 -15.67 8.71 -10.67
CA LYS A 20 -14.63 8.47 -11.68
C LYS A 20 -14.76 7.09 -12.33
N TRP A 21 -14.99 6.05 -11.57
CA TRP A 21 -15.14 4.70 -12.11
C TRP A 21 -16.46 4.54 -12.87
N ASN A 22 -17.52 5.24 -12.49
CA ASN A 22 -18.74 5.33 -13.30
C ASN A 22 -18.49 5.95 -14.66
N GLU A 23 -17.70 7.02 -14.73
CA GLU A 23 -17.32 7.63 -15.99
C GLU A 23 -16.58 6.66 -16.90
N TYR A 24 -15.59 5.94 -16.37
CA TYR A 24 -14.87 4.92 -17.12
C TYR A 24 -15.76 3.71 -17.47
N GLY A 25 -16.64 3.30 -16.58
CA GLY A 25 -17.54 2.18 -16.75
C GLY A 25 -18.54 2.33 -17.89
N GLN A 26 -18.84 3.57 -18.29
CA GLN A 26 -19.70 3.83 -19.45
C GLN A 26 -19.11 3.31 -20.77
N TYR A 27 -17.80 3.25 -20.84
CA TYR A 27 -17.07 2.84 -22.05
C TYR A 27 -16.65 1.36 -22.05
N ALA A 28 -16.86 0.66 -20.96
CA ALA A 28 -16.48 -0.73 -20.80
C ALA A 28 -17.72 -1.60 -20.64
N ALA A 29 -17.96 -2.49 -21.61
CA ALA A 29 -18.96 -3.51 -21.48
C ALA A 29 -18.33 -4.78 -20.88
N TYR A 30 -18.86 -5.24 -19.77
CA TYR A 30 -18.37 -6.43 -19.08
C TYR A 30 -19.28 -7.62 -19.37
N PRO A 31 -18.73 -8.80 -19.68
CA PRO A 31 -19.51 -10.01 -19.73
C PRO A 31 -19.95 -10.40 -18.32
N MET A 32 -21.24 -10.42 -18.08
CA MET A 32 -21.83 -10.90 -16.83
C MET A 32 -22.76 -12.07 -17.11
N LEU A 33 -22.75 -13.06 -16.22
CA LEU A 33 -23.75 -14.11 -16.21
C LEU A 33 -25.02 -13.56 -15.56
N ASN A 34 -26.14 -13.59 -16.30
CA ASN A 34 -27.43 -13.33 -15.72
C ASN A 34 -27.92 -14.51 -14.86
N GLU A 35 -29.05 -14.37 -14.19
CA GLU A 35 -29.63 -15.41 -13.33
C GLU A 35 -29.90 -16.75 -14.07
N SER A 36 -30.07 -16.70 -15.37
CA SER A 36 -30.24 -17.90 -16.22
C SER A 36 -28.91 -18.52 -16.71
N GLY A 37 -27.77 -17.98 -16.29
CA GLY A 37 -26.45 -18.44 -16.72
C GLY A 37 -26.05 -18.01 -18.12
N THR A 38 -26.76 -17.04 -18.73
CA THR A 38 -26.43 -16.52 -20.06
C THR A 38 -25.48 -15.33 -19.91
N LEU A 39 -24.42 -15.31 -20.72
CA LEU A 39 -23.49 -14.18 -20.82
C LEU A 39 -24.20 -12.98 -21.47
N THR A 40 -24.24 -11.90 -20.74
CA THR A 40 -24.72 -10.60 -21.22
C THR A 40 -23.64 -9.54 -21.06
N LEU A 41 -23.63 -8.55 -21.94
CA LEU A 41 -22.76 -7.38 -21.76
C LEU A 41 -23.50 -6.35 -20.92
N SER A 42 -22.92 -6.00 -19.79
CA SER A 42 -23.49 -5.00 -18.90
C SER A 42 -22.49 -3.88 -18.63
N THR A 43 -22.99 -2.68 -18.49
CA THR A 43 -22.20 -1.56 -17.95
C THR A 43 -22.35 -1.54 -16.43
N ILE A 44 -21.27 -1.25 -15.73
CA ILE A 44 -21.33 -1.08 -14.27
C ILE A 44 -21.68 0.39 -14.00
N SER A 45 -22.69 0.58 -13.17
CA SER A 45 -23.06 1.89 -12.65
C SER A 45 -23.19 1.80 -11.14
N ILE A 46 -22.47 2.67 -10.44
CA ILE A 46 -22.53 2.78 -8.99
C ILE A 46 -23.32 4.04 -8.67
N GLY A 47 -24.51 3.88 -8.17
CA GLY A 47 -25.39 5.01 -7.83
C GLY A 47 -25.15 5.53 -6.42
N SER A 48 -25.79 6.63 -6.08
CA SER A 48 -25.70 7.24 -4.74
C SER A 48 -26.15 6.30 -3.61
N LYS A 49 -27.10 5.40 -3.91
CA LYS A 49 -27.58 4.40 -2.96
C LYS A 49 -26.50 3.37 -2.63
N GLU A 50 -25.81 2.88 -3.64
CA GLU A 50 -24.71 1.92 -3.52
C GLU A 50 -23.53 2.55 -2.78
N ILE A 51 -23.19 3.80 -3.11
CA ILE A 51 -22.14 4.56 -2.42
C ILE A 51 -22.51 4.74 -0.93
N SER A 52 -23.72 5.14 -0.63
CA SER A 52 -24.17 5.32 0.75
C SER A 52 -24.19 4.01 1.53
N ALA A 53 -24.57 2.90 0.89
CA ALA A 53 -24.55 1.59 1.49
C ALA A 53 -23.13 1.12 1.79
N PHE A 54 -22.19 1.37 0.86
CA PHE A 54 -20.77 1.06 1.07
C PHE A 54 -20.18 1.89 2.22
N LEU A 55 -20.41 3.19 2.26
CA LEU A 55 -19.94 4.06 3.34
C LEU A 55 -20.51 3.71 4.72
N ALA A 56 -21.65 2.99 4.75
CA ALA A 56 -22.23 2.48 5.98
C ALA A 56 -21.79 1.05 6.33
N SER A 57 -21.15 0.34 5.41
CA SER A 57 -20.69 -1.04 5.62
C SER A 57 -19.44 -1.11 6.50
N ASP A 58 -19.13 -2.30 7.00
CA ASP A 58 -17.93 -2.54 7.79
C ASP A 58 -16.65 -2.35 6.97
N GLU A 59 -16.70 -2.54 5.65
CA GLU A 59 -15.59 -2.37 4.72
C GLU A 59 -15.35 -0.91 4.31
N GLY A 60 -16.43 -0.09 4.30
CA GLY A 60 -16.38 1.28 3.77
C GLY A 60 -16.44 2.37 4.82
N LYS A 61 -16.99 2.11 6.02
CA LYS A 61 -17.15 3.14 7.05
C LYS A 61 -15.82 3.66 7.56
N TRP A 62 -15.77 4.93 7.84
CA TRP A 62 -14.62 5.54 8.52
C TRP A 62 -14.50 5.04 9.96
N ASP A 63 -13.34 4.53 10.31
CA ASP A 63 -13.02 4.02 11.64
C ASP A 63 -11.90 4.78 12.36
N GLY A 64 -11.38 5.84 11.72
CA GLY A 64 -10.32 6.67 12.28
C GLY A 64 -8.90 6.12 12.10
N THR A 65 -8.73 5.00 11.36
CA THR A 65 -7.42 4.34 11.24
C THR A 65 -6.71 4.65 9.93
N GLU A 66 -5.37 4.65 9.98
CA GLU A 66 -4.54 4.75 8.78
C GLU A 66 -4.68 3.52 7.88
N GLN A 67 -4.92 2.35 8.47
CA GLN A 67 -5.20 1.12 7.75
C GLN A 67 -6.40 1.29 6.82
N ARG A 68 -7.52 1.77 7.36
CA ARG A 68 -8.75 2.01 6.59
C ARG A 68 -8.53 3.02 5.47
N LEU A 69 -7.83 4.11 5.75
CA LEU A 69 -7.50 5.12 4.74
C LEU A 69 -6.65 4.52 3.61
N ALA A 70 -5.64 3.73 3.97
CA ALA A 70 -4.73 3.12 3.01
C ALA A 70 -5.42 2.03 2.16
N GLU A 71 -6.34 1.25 2.73
CA GLU A 71 -7.16 0.27 1.99
C GLU A 71 -7.99 0.95 0.90
N GLN A 72 -8.69 2.02 1.24
CA GLN A 72 -9.51 2.73 0.27
C GLN A 72 -8.67 3.45 -0.79
N LYS A 73 -7.53 4.00 -0.40
CA LYS A 73 -6.56 4.58 -1.32
C LYS A 73 -6.01 3.52 -2.28
N TRP A 74 -5.73 2.31 -1.79
CA TRP A 74 -5.30 1.19 -2.61
C TRP A 74 -6.36 0.82 -3.65
N LEU A 75 -7.63 0.66 -3.23
CA LEU A 75 -8.74 0.38 -4.14
C LEU A 75 -8.89 1.46 -5.22
N ALA A 76 -8.77 2.72 -4.86
CA ALA A 76 -8.90 3.83 -5.80
C ALA A 76 -7.76 3.89 -6.84
N LEU A 77 -6.58 3.40 -6.51
CA LEU A 77 -5.36 3.50 -7.35
C LEU A 77 -4.97 2.19 -8.03
N PHE A 78 -5.56 1.09 -7.67
CA PHE A 78 -5.17 -0.26 -8.06
C PHE A 78 -4.96 -0.42 -9.58
N TRP A 79 -5.89 0.05 -10.40
CA TRP A 79 -5.80 -0.04 -11.86
C TRP A 79 -5.12 1.14 -12.55
N VAL A 80 -4.84 2.21 -11.82
CA VAL A 80 -4.36 3.46 -12.41
C VAL A 80 -2.91 3.70 -12.09
N VAL A 81 -2.53 3.64 -10.82
CA VAL A 81 -1.17 3.96 -10.35
C VAL A 81 -0.77 3.01 -9.21
N GLY A 82 -0.74 1.72 -9.47
CA GLY A 82 -0.42 0.70 -8.46
C GLY A 82 0.91 0.93 -7.74
N PHE A 83 1.92 1.45 -8.42
CA PHE A 83 3.21 1.79 -7.82
C PHE A 83 3.11 2.86 -6.72
N GLN A 84 2.15 3.77 -6.80
CA GLN A 84 1.92 4.77 -5.76
C GLN A 84 1.61 4.09 -4.41
N MET A 85 0.81 3.04 -4.44
CA MET A 85 0.46 2.30 -3.23
C MET A 85 1.62 1.46 -2.70
N TYR A 86 2.46 0.91 -3.57
CA TYR A 86 3.69 0.25 -3.16
C TYR A 86 4.61 1.22 -2.39
N HIS A 87 4.78 2.43 -2.88
CA HIS A 87 5.58 3.44 -2.19
C HIS A 87 4.95 3.87 -0.87
N GLU A 88 3.64 4.03 -0.84
CA GLU A 88 2.90 4.39 0.38
C GLU A 88 3.02 3.30 1.44
N MET A 89 2.84 2.05 1.07
CA MET A 89 3.00 0.92 1.97
C MET A 89 4.42 0.84 2.54
N ARG A 90 5.44 1.05 1.71
CA ARG A 90 6.83 1.10 2.17
C ARG A 90 7.08 2.23 3.17
N ARG A 91 6.42 3.36 2.98
CA ARG A 91 6.55 4.55 3.83
C ARG A 91 5.79 4.41 5.15
N THR A 92 4.55 3.94 5.10
CA THR A 92 3.64 3.96 6.26
C THR A 92 3.48 2.61 6.94
N GLY A 93 3.71 1.53 6.21
CA GLY A 93 3.34 0.18 6.63
C GLY A 93 1.90 -0.20 6.33
N TYR A 94 1.12 0.69 5.71
CA TYR A 94 -0.29 0.48 5.40
C TYR A 94 -0.58 0.51 3.90
N PRO A 95 -1.60 -0.23 3.42
CA PRO A 95 -2.37 -1.24 4.15
C PRO A 95 -1.51 -2.44 4.54
N GLU A 96 -1.80 -3.04 5.68
CA GLU A 96 -1.18 -4.31 6.04
C GLU A 96 -1.60 -5.39 5.05
N CYS A 97 -0.64 -5.90 4.31
CA CYS A 97 -0.87 -6.99 3.37
C CYS A 97 -0.56 -8.35 4.02
N MET A 98 -1.38 -9.32 3.68
CA MET A 98 -1.06 -10.70 4.02
C MET A 98 0.12 -11.18 3.17
N THR A 99 1.15 -11.67 3.82
CA THR A 99 2.23 -12.44 3.23
C THR A 99 2.08 -13.89 3.66
N GLY A 100 2.46 -14.85 2.84
CA GLY A 100 2.34 -16.25 3.19
C GLY A 100 1.73 -17.08 2.07
N GLU A 101 0.86 -18.04 2.42
CA GLU A 101 0.26 -18.95 1.45
C GLU A 101 -0.47 -18.20 0.34
N GLY A 102 -0.11 -18.46 -0.91
CA GLY A 102 -0.60 -17.73 -2.07
C GLY A 102 0.26 -16.54 -2.52
N THR A 103 1.20 -16.09 -1.71
CA THR A 103 2.22 -15.13 -2.13
C THR A 103 3.29 -15.86 -2.94
N ILE A 104 3.59 -15.38 -4.14
CA ILE A 104 4.69 -15.94 -4.93
C ILE A 104 6.00 -15.47 -4.31
N ASP A 105 6.57 -16.29 -3.45
CA ASP A 105 7.90 -16.10 -2.90
C ASP A 105 8.91 -16.90 -3.70
N LEU A 106 9.73 -16.22 -4.46
CA LEU A 106 10.81 -16.83 -5.21
C LEU A 106 12.08 -17.04 -4.37
N GLY A 107 11.95 -17.04 -3.05
CA GLY A 107 13.08 -17.15 -2.12
C GLY A 107 13.85 -15.84 -1.91
N TYR A 108 13.35 -14.74 -2.43
CA TYR A 108 14.01 -13.44 -2.30
C TYR A 108 13.49 -12.60 -1.13
N THR A 109 12.30 -12.86 -0.66
CA THR A 109 11.62 -12.06 0.36
C THR A 109 11.40 -12.80 1.67
N ASP A 110 11.57 -14.11 1.68
CA ASP A 110 11.33 -14.95 2.87
C ASP A 110 9.95 -14.68 3.51
N GLY A 111 8.93 -14.57 2.66
CA GLY A 111 7.57 -14.23 3.07
C GLY A 111 7.36 -12.79 3.53
N LYS A 112 8.38 -11.94 3.42
CA LYS A 112 8.32 -10.52 3.83
C LYS A 112 7.93 -9.63 2.67
N PHE A 113 7.43 -8.45 3.00
CA PHE A 113 7.12 -7.45 1.99
C PHE A 113 8.37 -6.84 1.38
N ILE A 114 8.33 -6.58 0.06
CA ILE A 114 9.46 -6.00 -0.67
C ILE A 114 9.70 -4.55 -0.23
N ALA A 115 10.84 -4.31 0.43
CA ALA A 115 11.24 -2.98 0.89
C ALA A 115 11.94 -2.16 -0.18
N ARG A 116 12.71 -2.82 -1.03
CA ARG A 116 13.55 -2.18 -2.05
C ARG A 116 13.82 -3.13 -3.21
N TYR A 117 14.33 -2.61 -4.29
CA TYR A 117 14.98 -3.45 -5.29
C TYR A 117 16.40 -3.80 -4.84
N ALA A 118 16.82 -5.03 -5.09
CA ALA A 118 18.22 -5.40 -4.95
C ALA A 118 19.06 -4.60 -5.94
N TYR A 119 20.30 -4.29 -5.57
CA TYR A 119 21.21 -3.65 -6.51
C TYR A 119 21.59 -4.60 -7.64
N PRO A 120 21.75 -4.11 -8.87
CA PRO A 120 22.14 -4.94 -10.01
C PRO A 120 23.52 -5.58 -9.81
N GLN A 121 23.67 -6.83 -10.26
CA GLN A 121 24.93 -7.53 -10.18
C GLN A 121 26.07 -6.82 -10.91
N ILE A 122 25.78 -6.11 -11.98
CA ILE A 122 26.76 -5.32 -12.72
C ILE A 122 27.34 -4.17 -11.88
N ALA A 123 26.55 -3.59 -10.98
CA ALA A 123 27.04 -2.56 -10.05
C ALA A 123 27.98 -3.18 -9.02
N VAL A 124 27.67 -4.38 -8.55
CA VAL A 124 28.57 -5.14 -7.63
C VAL A 124 29.90 -5.44 -8.32
N ALA A 125 29.87 -5.91 -9.56
CA ALA A 125 31.06 -6.29 -10.30
C ALA A 125 31.99 -5.11 -10.62
N ASN A 126 31.42 -3.96 -10.96
CA ASN A 126 32.17 -2.81 -11.47
C ASN A 126 32.56 -1.79 -10.38
N ASN A 127 31.89 -1.80 -9.24
CA ASN A 127 32.09 -0.76 -8.20
C ASN A 127 31.96 -1.35 -6.78
N ARG A 128 32.58 -2.47 -6.57
CA ARG A 128 32.45 -3.28 -5.36
C ARG A 128 32.77 -2.51 -4.08
N ALA A 129 33.81 -1.72 -4.07
CA ALA A 129 34.24 -1.00 -2.88
C ALA A 129 33.20 0.02 -2.38
N ASN A 130 32.63 0.82 -3.28
CA ASN A 130 31.57 1.76 -2.92
C ASN A 130 30.27 1.03 -2.53
N TYR A 131 30.06 -0.12 -3.13
CA TYR A 131 28.91 -0.96 -2.83
C TYR A 131 28.98 -1.52 -1.40
N GLU A 132 30.15 -2.07 -1.02
CA GLU A 132 30.41 -2.55 0.33
C GLU A 132 30.31 -1.42 1.37
N ALA A 133 30.82 -0.23 1.04
CA ALA A 133 30.71 0.95 1.90
C ALA A 133 29.23 1.36 2.12
N ALA A 134 28.42 1.39 1.05
CA ALA A 134 27.01 1.72 1.15
C ALA A 134 26.19 0.70 1.97
N PHE A 135 26.56 -0.58 1.93
CA PHE A 135 25.96 -1.59 2.81
C PHE A 135 26.41 -1.43 4.26
N ALA A 136 27.67 -1.15 4.49
CA ALA A 136 28.20 -0.93 5.83
C ALA A 136 27.50 0.27 6.52
N GLU A 137 27.22 1.35 5.79
CA GLU A 137 26.43 2.48 6.28
C GLU A 137 25.01 2.10 6.67
N GLN A 138 24.44 1.09 6.03
CA GLN A 138 23.13 0.53 6.35
C GLN A 138 23.17 -0.55 7.43
N GLY A 139 24.33 -0.82 8.02
CA GLY A 139 24.52 -1.89 8.99
C GLY A 139 24.40 -3.30 8.39
N ALA A 140 24.64 -3.45 7.10
CA ALA A 140 24.48 -4.66 6.34
C ALA A 140 25.74 -5.04 5.56
N THR A 141 25.72 -6.18 4.90
CA THR A 141 26.81 -6.70 4.06
C THR A 141 26.32 -6.99 2.64
N LEU A 142 27.22 -7.32 1.72
CA LEU A 142 26.84 -7.73 0.37
C LEU A 142 25.91 -8.96 0.34
N ALA A 143 26.00 -9.83 1.35
CA ALA A 143 25.11 -10.98 1.47
C ALA A 143 23.65 -10.57 1.68
N ASP A 144 23.44 -9.36 2.23
CA ASP A 144 22.12 -8.78 2.48
C ASP A 144 21.54 -8.03 1.26
N ASN A 145 22.15 -8.17 0.09
CA ASN A 145 21.64 -7.58 -1.14
C ASN A 145 20.38 -8.29 -1.62
N ASN A 146 19.33 -8.10 -0.90
CA ASN A 146 18.01 -8.66 -1.16
C ASN A 146 16.94 -7.56 -1.17
N MET A 147 15.70 -7.96 -1.41
CA MET A 147 14.58 -7.03 -1.51
C MET A 147 13.94 -6.70 -0.16
N ILE A 148 14.32 -7.41 0.90
CA ILE A 148 13.76 -7.20 2.25
C ILE A 148 14.60 -6.28 3.13
N LEU A 149 15.83 -5.95 2.72
CA LEU A 149 16.67 -5.00 3.46
C LEU A 149 15.96 -3.63 3.49
N PRO A 150 15.59 -3.14 4.67
CA PRO A 150 14.86 -1.87 4.77
C PRO A 150 15.75 -0.70 4.36
N VAL A 151 15.13 0.34 3.86
CA VAL A 151 15.75 1.64 3.62
C VAL A 151 15.39 2.59 4.75
N TRP A 152 16.19 3.62 5.00
CA TRP A 152 16.05 4.53 6.15
C TRP A 152 14.67 5.19 6.28
N TRP A 153 13.92 5.29 5.19
CA TRP A 153 12.57 5.88 5.16
C TRP A 153 11.46 4.82 5.03
N SER A 154 11.79 3.53 5.00
CA SER A 154 10.76 2.50 4.92
C SER A 154 10.05 2.35 6.24
N GLY A 155 8.73 2.34 6.18
CA GLY A 155 7.88 2.07 7.32
C GLY A 155 7.89 0.58 7.72
N GLN A 156 7.09 0.25 8.68
CA GLN A 156 7.13 -1.02 9.40
C GLN A 156 6.61 -2.25 8.66
N ALA A 157 5.95 -2.10 7.51
CA ALA A 157 5.47 -3.27 6.76
C ALA A 157 6.59 -4.26 6.46
N VAL A 158 7.82 -3.74 6.42
CA VAL A 158 9.01 -4.51 6.12
C VAL A 158 9.66 -5.10 7.36
N ALA A 159 9.37 -4.57 8.52
CA ALA A 159 10.07 -4.85 9.77
C ALA A 159 9.22 -5.65 10.78
N LYS A 160 8.07 -6.18 10.39
CA LYS A 160 7.14 -6.87 11.29
C LYS A 160 7.73 -8.05 12.05
N ASP A 161 8.88 -8.53 11.62
CA ASP A 161 9.44 -9.73 12.21
C ASP A 161 10.54 -9.42 13.12
N ALA A 162 10.64 -8.54 13.87
CA ALA A 162 11.76 -8.81 14.59
C ALA A 162 12.48 -7.90 15.43
N GLY A 163 11.93 -7.27 16.26
CA GLY A 163 12.80 -6.63 17.23
C GLY A 163 14.02 -5.96 16.57
N THR A 164 13.88 -5.59 15.31
CA THR A 164 14.88 -4.79 14.62
C THR A 164 14.70 -3.35 15.04
N PRO A 165 15.77 -2.58 15.12
CA PRO A 165 15.75 -1.16 15.49
C PRO A 165 14.74 -0.31 14.68
N TRP A 166 14.23 -0.83 13.58
CA TRP A 166 13.28 -0.20 12.66
C TRP A 166 11.87 -0.09 13.21
N GLU A 167 11.44 -1.01 14.07
CA GLU A 167 10.11 -0.95 14.66
C GLU A 167 9.87 0.31 15.49
N HIS A 168 10.93 0.87 16.00
CA HIS A 168 10.84 2.03 16.88
C HIS A 168 11.15 3.36 16.21
N SER A 169 11.91 3.36 15.10
CA SER A 169 12.42 4.61 14.58
C SER A 169 11.45 5.39 13.72
N PHE A 170 10.55 4.73 13.00
CA PHE A 170 9.75 5.42 12.00
C PHE A 170 8.37 5.84 12.51
N ARG A 171 7.69 5.01 13.28
CA ARG A 171 6.41 5.41 13.91
C ARG A 171 6.60 6.48 14.99
N HIS A 172 7.68 6.38 15.76
CA HIS A 172 7.96 7.40 16.78
C HIS A 172 8.43 8.74 16.21
N ASN A 173 8.99 8.76 15.00
CA ASN A 173 9.46 10.00 14.39
C ASN A 173 8.41 10.71 13.52
N ILE A 174 7.35 10.00 13.11
CA ILE A 174 6.27 10.61 12.30
C ILE A 174 5.00 10.84 13.11
N ILE A 175 4.66 9.93 13.99
CA ILE A 175 3.71 10.22 15.05
C ILE A 175 4.55 10.93 16.11
N ALA A 176 4.64 12.24 16.01
CA ALA A 176 5.21 13.04 17.05
C ALA A 176 4.67 12.50 18.37
N ASP A 177 5.57 12.17 19.26
CA ASP A 177 5.28 11.85 20.63
C ASP A 177 4.13 12.74 21.07
N GLU A 178 2.94 12.16 21.29
CA GLU A 178 1.76 12.91 21.71
C GLU A 178 2.04 13.71 22.97
N SER A 179 3.12 13.38 23.68
CA SER A 179 3.65 14.13 24.82
C SER A 179 4.32 15.45 24.44
N GLN A 180 4.56 15.73 23.16
CA GLN A 180 5.17 16.99 22.69
C GLN A 180 4.13 17.96 22.09
N ILE A 181 2.85 17.61 22.11
CA ILE A 181 1.74 18.51 21.74
C ILE A 181 1.03 18.94 23.02
N GLU A 182 1.70 19.75 23.81
CA GLU A 182 1.10 20.64 24.80
C GLU A 182 1.11 22.09 24.31
#